data_d34c43c58f6e85cee41d3017cb0b02e4
#
_entry.id   d34c43c58f6e85cee41d3017cb0b02e4
#
_cell.length_a   1.000
_cell.length_b   1.000
_cell.length_c   1.000
_cell.angle_alpha   90.00
_cell.angle_beta   90.00
_cell.angle_gamma   90.00
#
_symmetry.space_group_name_H-M   'P 1'
#
loop_
_entity.id
_entity.type
_entity.pdbx_description
1 polymer ?
#
loop_
_entity_poly.entity_id
_entity_poly.type
_entity_poly.pdbx_seq_one_letter_code
_entity_poly.pdbx_strand_id
1 'polypeptide(L)'
;PIYFLASPPLVVAYAIAGTVLTDLMTEPLGKGKGGKDVYLGDIWPSSEEIHALLKYAMKGKAFAANYAKVKTEPGKLWEHIKGVTGTAYTWPASTYIAEPPFFDTFVIQAEANSKEGTGGNGQKGMQSVQGARIMALFGDSITTDHISPAGSIQESSPAGQWLKANGVMKQDFNSYGARRGNHDVMMRGTFANVRIKNLMIPPDAKGSREEGGVTLYQPAGERTSIFDAAMKYMAAGVPTVVFAGEEYGTGSSRDWAAKGTQLLGIKAVIAKSFERIHRSNLVGMGVLPL
;
A
#
# COMPACT_ATOMS: atom_id res chain seq x y z
N PRO A 1 -18.82 -1.10 -6.73
CA PRO A 1 -19.45 -1.75 -5.59
C PRO A 1 -19.41 -0.82 -4.38
N ILE A 2 -20.52 -0.75 -3.65
CA ILE A 2 -20.59 -0.02 -2.38
C ILE A 2 -20.37 -1.07 -1.28
N TYR A 3 -19.49 -0.80 -0.33
CA TYR A 3 -19.21 -1.66 0.79
C TYR A 3 -19.68 -0.99 2.08
N PHE A 4 -20.37 -1.77 2.92
CA PHE A 4 -20.76 -1.36 4.26
C PHE A 4 -19.93 -2.17 5.27
N LEU A 5 -19.50 -1.51 6.34
CA LEU A 5 -18.77 -2.14 7.41
C LEU A 5 -19.68 -2.24 8.64
N ALA A 6 -19.87 -3.45 9.15
CA ALA A 6 -20.67 -3.69 10.34
C ALA A 6 -20.01 -4.78 11.21
N SER A 7 -20.49 -4.95 12.45
CA SER A 7 -20.07 -6.07 13.29
C SER A 7 -20.52 -7.40 12.67
N PRO A 8 -19.80 -8.52 12.89
CA PRO A 8 -20.18 -9.82 12.33
C PRO A 8 -21.63 -10.23 12.61
N PRO A 9 -22.20 -10.03 13.81
CA PRO A 9 -23.62 -10.35 14.06
C PRO A 9 -24.57 -9.51 13.19
N LEU A 10 -24.29 -8.21 12.99
CA LEU A 10 -25.12 -7.37 12.14
C LEU A 10 -25.00 -7.76 10.66
N VAL A 11 -23.84 -8.19 10.20
CA VAL A 11 -23.67 -8.71 8.85
C VAL A 11 -24.60 -9.92 8.63
N VAL A 12 -24.70 -10.83 9.62
CA VAL A 12 -25.63 -11.97 9.57
C VAL A 12 -27.09 -11.51 9.54
N ALA A 13 -27.45 -10.52 10.37
CA ALA A 13 -28.81 -9.98 10.39
C ALA A 13 -29.22 -9.37 9.04
N TYR A 14 -28.36 -8.54 8.44
CA TYR A 14 -28.60 -7.97 7.11
C TYR A 14 -28.61 -9.01 5.99
N ALA A 15 -27.80 -10.08 6.12
CA ALA A 15 -27.84 -11.18 5.17
C ALA A 15 -29.20 -11.94 5.22
N ILE A 16 -29.77 -12.08 6.42
CA ILE A 16 -31.12 -12.67 6.60
C ILE A 16 -32.20 -11.74 6.03
N ALA A 17 -32.10 -10.44 6.29
CA ALA A 17 -33.02 -9.44 5.75
C ALA A 17 -32.93 -9.31 4.20
N GLY A 18 -31.81 -9.69 3.61
CA GLY A 18 -31.56 -9.62 2.16
C GLY A 18 -31.29 -8.21 1.63
N THR A 19 -31.26 -7.20 2.48
CA THR A 19 -30.97 -5.80 2.13
C THR A 19 -30.38 -5.05 3.30
N VAL A 20 -29.54 -4.05 3.01
CA VAL A 20 -28.99 -3.12 4.01
C VAL A 20 -29.88 -1.91 4.27
N LEU A 21 -31.02 -1.81 3.59
CA LEU A 21 -31.96 -0.69 3.73
C LEU A 21 -32.98 -0.92 4.85
N THR A 22 -33.07 -2.15 5.40
CA THR A 22 -33.97 -2.48 6.50
C THR A 22 -33.50 -1.81 7.80
N ASP A 23 -34.39 -1.10 8.45
CA ASP A 23 -34.16 -0.62 9.83
C ASP A 23 -34.31 -1.80 10.81
N LEU A 24 -33.18 -2.37 11.22
CA LEU A 24 -33.13 -3.54 12.11
C LEU A 24 -33.79 -3.31 13.47
N MET A 25 -34.04 -2.07 13.87
CA MET A 25 -34.64 -1.74 15.16
C MET A 25 -36.17 -1.78 15.12
N THR A 26 -36.77 -1.49 13.97
CA THR A 26 -38.21 -1.28 13.84
C THR A 26 -38.87 -2.16 12.79
N GLU A 27 -38.13 -2.64 11.81
CA GLU A 27 -38.67 -3.45 10.70
C GLU A 27 -38.35 -4.93 10.87
N PRO A 28 -39.25 -5.83 10.38
CA PRO A 28 -38.99 -7.26 10.43
C PRO A 28 -37.89 -7.67 9.44
N LEU A 29 -37.05 -8.59 9.84
CA LEU A 29 -36.03 -9.21 9.00
C LEU A 29 -36.63 -10.12 7.89
N GLY A 30 -37.85 -10.58 8.11
CA GLY A 30 -38.55 -11.46 7.20
C GLY A 30 -39.72 -12.18 7.86
N LYS A 31 -40.25 -13.16 7.14
CA LYS A 31 -41.36 -14.02 7.61
C LYS A 31 -40.85 -15.36 8.10
N GLY A 32 -41.21 -15.71 9.30
CA GLY A 32 -40.94 -17.03 9.88
C GLY A 32 -41.98 -18.10 9.51
N LYS A 33 -41.88 -19.24 10.15
CA LYS A 33 -42.83 -20.34 9.98
C LYS A 33 -44.25 -19.87 10.33
N GLY A 34 -45.21 -20.11 9.42
CA GLY A 34 -46.59 -19.67 9.60
C GLY A 34 -46.84 -18.20 9.18
N GLY A 35 -45.89 -17.53 8.54
CA GLY A 35 -46.06 -16.17 8.03
C GLY A 35 -45.92 -15.06 9.07
N LYS A 36 -45.52 -15.39 10.30
CA LYS A 36 -45.31 -14.41 11.37
C LYS A 36 -44.05 -13.57 11.09
N ASP A 37 -44.13 -12.27 11.37
CA ASP A 37 -42.97 -11.38 11.29
C ASP A 37 -41.90 -11.76 12.30
N VAL A 38 -40.63 -11.73 11.88
CA VAL A 38 -39.45 -12.03 12.70
C VAL A 38 -38.59 -10.79 12.76
N TYR A 39 -38.34 -10.30 13.95
CA TYR A 39 -37.53 -9.12 14.23
C TYR A 39 -36.13 -9.49 14.70
N LEU A 40 -35.22 -8.54 14.72
CA LEU A 40 -33.84 -8.75 15.19
C LEU A 40 -33.80 -9.33 16.61
N GLY A 41 -34.66 -8.85 17.52
CA GLY A 41 -34.74 -9.36 18.89
C GLY A 41 -35.13 -10.84 19.00
N ASP A 42 -35.86 -11.40 18.02
CA ASP A 42 -36.27 -12.80 18.03
C ASP A 42 -35.13 -13.75 17.68
N ILE A 43 -34.09 -13.25 16.98
CA ILE A 43 -32.94 -14.07 16.54
C ILE A 43 -31.62 -13.68 17.23
N TRP A 44 -31.61 -12.59 18.00
CA TRP A 44 -30.39 -12.16 18.69
C TRP A 44 -30.10 -13.08 19.86
N PRO A 45 -28.90 -13.70 19.88
CA PRO A 45 -28.59 -14.67 20.94
C PRO A 45 -28.47 -14.00 22.30
N SER A 46 -28.96 -14.67 23.33
CA SER A 46 -28.77 -14.26 24.72
C SER A 46 -27.31 -14.43 25.16
N SER A 47 -26.90 -13.71 26.20
CA SER A 47 -25.58 -13.89 26.80
C SER A 47 -25.34 -15.29 27.31
N GLU A 48 -26.36 -15.97 27.76
CA GLU A 48 -26.30 -17.37 28.25
C GLU A 48 -26.02 -18.33 27.09
N GLU A 49 -26.71 -18.20 25.97
CA GLU A 49 -26.47 -18.96 24.75
C GLU A 49 -25.05 -18.76 24.22
N ILE A 50 -24.59 -17.51 24.17
CA ILE A 50 -23.20 -17.16 23.76
C ILE A 50 -22.18 -17.83 24.68
N HIS A 51 -22.38 -17.78 26.01
CA HIS A 51 -21.48 -18.43 26.97
C HIS A 51 -21.48 -19.95 26.83
N ALA A 52 -22.62 -20.56 26.57
CA ALA A 52 -22.71 -22.01 26.36
C ALA A 52 -21.97 -22.45 25.09
N LEU A 53 -22.13 -21.69 24.00
CA LEU A 53 -21.42 -21.93 22.74
C LEU A 53 -19.90 -21.68 22.86
N LEU A 54 -19.49 -20.65 23.59
CA LEU A 54 -18.07 -20.39 23.85
C LEU A 54 -17.42 -21.54 24.63
N LYS A 55 -18.09 -22.07 25.68
CA LYS A 55 -17.60 -23.23 26.41
C LYS A 55 -17.43 -24.46 25.52
N TYR A 56 -18.31 -24.63 24.54
CA TYR A 56 -18.20 -25.70 23.56
C TYR A 56 -17.09 -25.47 22.55
N ALA A 57 -17.05 -24.28 21.97
CA ALA A 57 -16.08 -23.92 20.92
C ALA A 57 -14.62 -23.86 21.43
N MET A 58 -14.42 -23.43 22.68
CA MET A 58 -13.09 -23.30 23.30
C MET A 58 -12.54 -24.60 23.90
N LYS A 59 -13.10 -25.74 23.59
CA LYS A 59 -12.54 -27.03 24.03
C LYS A 59 -11.29 -27.37 23.24
N GLY A 60 -10.22 -27.74 23.93
CA GLY A 60 -8.95 -28.15 23.32
C GLY A 60 -9.09 -29.23 22.25
N LYS A 61 -10.03 -30.17 22.42
CA LYS A 61 -10.36 -31.21 21.44
C LYS A 61 -10.85 -30.64 20.09
N ALA A 62 -11.66 -29.56 20.12
CA ALA A 62 -12.16 -28.93 18.88
C ALA A 62 -11.02 -28.31 18.08
N PHE A 63 -10.11 -27.63 18.76
CA PHE A 63 -8.90 -27.09 18.13
C PHE A 63 -8.04 -28.22 17.56
N ALA A 64 -7.72 -29.23 18.36
CA ALA A 64 -6.89 -30.34 17.91
C ALA A 64 -7.46 -31.03 16.66
N ALA A 65 -8.77 -31.28 16.64
CA ALA A 65 -9.44 -31.91 15.51
C ALA A 65 -9.42 -31.04 14.24
N ASN A 66 -9.64 -29.73 14.39
CA ASN A 66 -9.62 -28.82 13.25
C ASN A 66 -8.21 -28.64 12.68
N TYR A 67 -7.20 -28.46 13.54
CA TYR A 67 -5.81 -28.35 13.09
C TYR A 67 -5.26 -29.66 12.51
N ALA A 68 -5.71 -30.82 13.00
CA ALA A 68 -5.35 -32.10 12.39
C ALA A 68 -5.84 -32.19 10.94
N LYS A 69 -7.06 -31.72 10.65
CA LYS A 69 -7.60 -31.69 9.27
C LYS A 69 -6.79 -30.80 8.34
N VAL A 70 -6.34 -29.63 8.79
CA VAL A 70 -5.49 -28.74 7.98
C VAL A 70 -4.20 -29.45 7.53
N LYS A 71 -3.68 -30.35 8.36
CA LYS A 71 -2.45 -31.09 8.09
C LYS A 71 -2.65 -32.28 7.14
N THR A 72 -3.81 -32.93 7.22
CA THR A 72 -4.11 -34.15 6.45
C THR A 72 -4.90 -33.88 5.17
N GLU A 73 -5.62 -32.77 5.11
CA GLU A 73 -6.48 -32.39 3.99
C GLU A 73 -6.18 -30.93 3.56
N PRO A 74 -4.97 -30.64 3.07
CA PRO A 74 -4.56 -29.27 2.75
C PRO A 74 -5.31 -28.67 1.54
N GLY A 75 -6.02 -29.51 0.78
CA GLY A 75 -6.76 -29.12 -0.40
C GLY A 75 -5.94 -29.14 -1.68
N LYS A 76 -6.64 -29.34 -2.80
CA LYS A 76 -6.02 -29.58 -4.13
C LYS A 76 -5.08 -28.46 -4.58
N LEU A 77 -5.38 -27.21 -4.25
CA LEU A 77 -4.50 -26.08 -4.63
C LEU A 77 -3.16 -26.14 -3.89
N TRP A 78 -3.17 -26.55 -2.62
CA TRP A 78 -1.94 -26.72 -1.84
C TRP A 78 -1.11 -27.91 -2.34
N GLU A 79 -1.76 -29.01 -2.70
CA GLU A 79 -1.10 -30.21 -3.23
C GLU A 79 -0.38 -29.97 -4.55
N HIS A 80 -0.84 -28.99 -5.34
CA HIS A 80 -0.19 -28.60 -6.61
C HIS A 80 1.08 -27.76 -6.40
N ILE A 81 1.30 -27.22 -5.20
CA ILE A 81 2.52 -26.43 -4.91
C ILE A 81 3.70 -27.40 -4.76
N LYS A 82 4.56 -27.41 -5.76
CA LYS A 82 5.80 -28.19 -5.71
C LYS A 82 6.79 -27.47 -4.80
N GLY A 83 7.25 -28.14 -3.76
CA GLY A 83 8.34 -27.64 -2.91
C GLY A 83 9.64 -27.52 -3.72
N VAL A 84 10.46 -26.55 -3.39
CA VAL A 84 11.82 -26.42 -3.93
C VAL A 84 12.78 -27.02 -2.93
N THR A 85 13.70 -27.85 -3.45
CA THR A 85 14.77 -28.47 -2.65
C THR A 85 16.09 -27.82 -3.02
N GLY A 86 16.99 -27.66 -2.05
CA GLY A 86 18.30 -27.07 -2.24
C GLY A 86 18.61 -26.00 -1.19
N THR A 87 19.82 -25.47 -1.25
CA THR A 87 20.29 -24.41 -0.33
C THR A 87 19.88 -23.00 -0.76
N ALA A 88 19.55 -22.83 -2.04
CA ALA A 88 19.10 -21.55 -2.60
C ALA A 88 17.82 -21.75 -3.41
N TYR A 89 16.91 -20.78 -3.28
CA TYR A 89 15.68 -20.76 -4.05
C TYR A 89 15.94 -20.07 -5.41
N THR A 90 15.59 -20.74 -6.49
CA THR A 90 15.64 -20.13 -7.82
C THR A 90 14.34 -19.38 -8.07
N TRP A 91 14.39 -18.05 -8.01
CA TRP A 91 13.23 -17.18 -8.21
C TRP A 91 12.80 -17.20 -9.68
N PRO A 92 11.55 -17.58 -9.98
CA PRO A 92 11.02 -17.45 -11.33
C PRO A 92 10.75 -15.96 -11.63
N ALA A 93 10.76 -15.61 -12.92
CA ALA A 93 10.32 -14.30 -13.36
C ALA A 93 8.87 -14.04 -12.89
N SER A 94 8.63 -12.89 -12.26
CA SER A 94 7.34 -12.57 -11.66
C SER A 94 7.06 -11.08 -11.77
N THR A 95 5.80 -10.74 -12.03
CA THR A 95 5.30 -9.36 -11.93
C THR A 95 4.75 -9.02 -10.54
N TYR A 96 4.79 -9.97 -9.60
CA TYR A 96 4.39 -9.78 -8.20
C TYR A 96 5.58 -9.57 -7.26
N ILE A 97 6.72 -10.18 -7.57
CA ILE A 97 7.93 -10.11 -6.73
C ILE A 97 9.08 -9.74 -7.66
N ALA A 98 9.79 -8.69 -7.32
CA ALA A 98 11.01 -8.26 -8.00
C ALA A 98 12.14 -8.13 -7.00
N GLU A 99 13.37 -8.35 -7.46
CA GLU A 99 14.56 -8.07 -6.66
C GLU A 99 14.60 -6.58 -6.29
N PRO A 100 14.76 -6.23 -5.00
CA PRO A 100 14.77 -4.84 -4.59
C PRO A 100 16.04 -4.13 -5.08
N PRO A 101 15.95 -2.91 -5.64
CA PRO A 101 17.10 -2.20 -6.21
C PRO A 101 18.11 -1.71 -5.15
N PHE A 102 17.81 -1.88 -3.87
CA PHE A 102 18.70 -1.47 -2.77
C PHE A 102 20.00 -2.27 -2.71
N PHE A 103 20.04 -3.43 -3.35
CA PHE A 103 21.21 -4.31 -3.40
C PHE A 103 22.10 -4.08 -4.62
N ASP A 104 21.66 -3.32 -5.62
CA ASP A 104 22.39 -3.07 -6.86
C ASP A 104 23.76 -2.40 -6.62
N THR A 105 23.86 -1.62 -5.54
CA THR A 105 25.09 -0.95 -5.11
C THR A 105 25.80 -1.66 -3.95
N PHE A 106 25.28 -2.82 -3.54
CA PHE A 106 25.86 -3.61 -2.47
C PHE A 106 27.08 -4.35 -2.99
N VAL A 107 28.24 -3.71 -2.91
CA VAL A 107 29.51 -4.36 -3.19
C VAL A 107 29.81 -5.28 -2.01
N ILE A 108 29.75 -6.58 -2.22
CA ILE A 108 30.27 -7.54 -1.24
C ILE A 108 31.75 -7.22 -1.09
N GLN A 109 32.14 -6.65 0.05
CA GLN A 109 33.52 -6.22 0.34
C GLN A 109 34.56 -7.38 0.28
N ALA A 110 34.12 -8.61 0.09
CA ALA A 110 34.99 -9.77 -0.09
C ALA A 110 35.86 -9.69 -1.36
N GLU A 111 35.45 -8.96 -2.41
CA GLU A 111 36.26 -8.79 -3.63
C GLU A 111 37.11 -7.50 -3.61
N ALA A 112 36.78 -6.54 -2.78
CA ALA A 112 37.53 -5.28 -2.67
C ALA A 112 38.81 -5.41 -1.84
N ASN A 113 38.96 -6.46 -1.02
CA ASN A 113 40.15 -6.67 -0.18
C ASN A 113 41.32 -7.33 -0.88
N SER A 114 41.24 -7.59 -2.20
CA SER A 114 42.33 -8.25 -2.93
C SER A 114 43.25 -7.29 -3.68
N LYS A 115 43.00 -6.00 -3.71
CA LYS A 115 43.92 -5.00 -4.29
C LYS A 115 43.90 -3.70 -3.51
N GLU A 116 45.06 -3.45 -2.85
CA GLU A 116 45.52 -2.21 -2.28
C GLU A 116 44.89 -1.71 -0.98
N GLY A 117 45.65 -1.85 0.06
CA GLY A 117 45.48 -1.14 1.35
C GLY A 117 45.53 0.37 1.17
N THR A 118 44.42 1.00 1.32
CA THR A 118 44.29 2.32 1.89
C THR A 118 42.95 2.35 2.63
N GLY A 119 43.05 2.42 3.95
CA GLY A 119 41.91 2.63 4.82
C GLY A 119 41.19 3.89 4.45
N GLY A 120 39.94 3.74 4.15
CA GLY A 120 39.02 4.81 3.89
C GLY A 120 37.64 4.21 3.85
N ASN A 121 36.98 4.08 5.00
CA ASN A 121 35.55 4.04 5.08
C ASN A 121 35.05 5.30 4.38
N GLY A 122 34.87 5.19 3.08
CA GLY A 122 34.26 6.24 2.28
C GLY A 122 32.80 6.39 2.64
N GLN A 123 32.53 6.85 3.85
CA GLN A 123 31.37 7.71 4.07
C GLN A 123 31.56 8.84 3.08
N LYS A 124 30.94 8.74 1.88
CA LYS A 124 30.61 9.92 1.10
C LYS A 124 29.84 10.80 2.07
N GLY A 125 30.49 11.81 2.63
CA GLY A 125 29.89 12.72 3.56
C GLY A 125 28.57 13.17 2.96
N MET A 126 27.59 13.38 3.80
CA MET A 126 26.24 13.81 3.40
C MET A 126 26.35 14.89 2.34
N GLN A 127 26.13 14.52 1.07
CA GLN A 127 26.26 15.47 -0.01
C GLN A 127 25.14 16.50 0.14
N SER A 128 25.52 17.75 0.20
CA SER A 128 24.58 18.87 0.20
C SER A 128 23.60 18.71 -0.97
N VAL A 129 22.31 18.84 -0.71
CA VAL A 129 21.29 18.82 -1.75
C VAL A 129 21.31 20.16 -2.47
N GLN A 130 22.02 20.22 -3.61
CA GLN A 130 22.18 21.46 -4.40
C GLN A 130 21.41 21.35 -5.70
N GLY A 131 20.82 22.48 -6.12
CA GLY A 131 20.11 22.58 -7.39
C GLY A 131 18.82 21.74 -7.46
N ALA A 132 18.29 21.31 -6.32
CA ALA A 132 17.10 20.49 -6.25
C ALA A 132 15.87 21.18 -6.86
N ARG A 133 15.01 20.40 -7.49
CA ARG A 133 13.69 20.83 -7.97
C ARG A 133 12.59 20.35 -7.03
N ILE A 134 11.53 21.14 -6.96
CA ILE A 134 10.34 20.75 -6.21
C ILE A 134 9.58 19.71 -7.02
N MET A 135 9.42 18.50 -6.47
CA MET A 135 8.61 17.45 -7.05
C MET A 135 7.13 17.68 -6.80
N ALA A 136 6.81 18.08 -5.60
CA ALA A 136 5.44 18.35 -5.19
C ALA A 136 5.40 19.33 -4.01
N LEU A 137 4.32 20.09 -3.96
CA LEU A 137 3.94 20.96 -2.86
C LEU A 137 2.56 20.52 -2.36
N PHE A 138 2.52 19.92 -1.20
CA PHE A 138 1.30 19.40 -0.58
C PHE A 138 0.82 20.29 0.58
N GLY A 139 -0.47 20.20 0.89
CA GLY A 139 -1.06 20.83 2.08
C GLY A 139 -0.87 20.00 3.36
N ASP A 140 -1.71 20.28 4.33
CA ASP A 140 -1.73 19.61 5.62
C ASP A 140 -2.35 18.20 5.54
N SER A 141 -2.10 17.37 6.54
CA SER A 141 -2.71 16.04 6.75
C SER A 141 -2.57 15.09 5.56
N ILE A 142 -1.43 15.10 4.90
CA ILE A 142 -1.10 14.11 3.88
C ILE A 142 -0.79 12.78 4.55
N THR A 143 -1.70 11.82 4.39
CA THR A 143 -1.60 10.51 5.03
C THR A 143 -0.67 9.57 4.25
N THR A 144 -0.25 8.50 4.91
CA THR A 144 0.49 7.41 4.24
C THR A 144 -0.31 6.75 3.12
N ASP A 145 -1.65 6.83 3.14
CA ASP A 145 -2.53 6.36 2.05
C ASP A 145 -2.51 7.29 0.82
N HIS A 146 -2.19 8.56 1.01
CA HIS A 146 -1.97 9.49 -0.10
C HIS A 146 -0.60 9.23 -0.77
N ILE A 147 0.40 8.84 0.00
CA ILE A 147 1.78 8.66 -0.46
C ILE A 147 1.98 7.26 -1.05
N SER A 148 1.71 6.23 -0.26
CA SER A 148 1.85 4.83 -0.65
C SER A 148 0.64 4.39 -1.48
N PRO A 149 0.83 3.74 -2.62
CA PRO A 149 -0.30 3.31 -3.44
C PRO A 149 -1.12 2.22 -2.74
N ALA A 150 -2.43 2.30 -2.93
CA ALA A 150 -3.40 1.34 -2.42
C ALA A 150 -4.54 1.15 -3.42
N GLY A 151 -5.31 0.08 -3.24
CA GLY A 151 -6.47 -0.24 -4.09
C GLY A 151 -6.11 -0.76 -5.47
N SER A 152 -7.06 -0.63 -6.40
CA SER A 152 -6.95 -1.14 -7.76
C SER A 152 -6.00 -0.32 -8.62
N ILE A 153 -5.27 -1.00 -9.50
CA ILE A 153 -4.36 -0.38 -10.46
C ILE A 153 -5.15 0.05 -11.69
N GLN A 154 -5.13 1.35 -12.00
CA GLN A 154 -5.77 1.90 -13.19
C GLN A 154 -4.95 1.59 -14.43
N GLU A 155 -5.63 1.23 -15.53
CA GLU A 155 -4.98 0.85 -16.78
C GLU A 155 -4.16 1.99 -17.41
N SER A 156 -4.65 3.21 -17.29
CA SER A 156 -3.99 4.42 -17.79
C SER A 156 -2.85 4.92 -16.90
N SER A 157 -2.70 4.38 -15.69
CA SER A 157 -1.64 4.79 -14.77
C SER A 157 -0.26 4.27 -15.22
N PRO A 158 0.85 4.89 -14.79
CA PRO A 158 2.20 4.37 -15.06
C PRO A 158 2.37 2.90 -14.63
N ALA A 159 1.76 2.48 -13.53
CA ALA A 159 1.77 1.08 -13.07
C ALA A 159 0.99 0.15 -14.01
N GLY A 160 -0.19 0.59 -14.47
CA GLY A 160 -0.99 -0.18 -15.43
C GLY A 160 -0.30 -0.33 -16.78
N GLN A 161 0.36 0.72 -17.27
CA GLN A 161 1.14 0.67 -18.51
C GLN A 161 2.33 -0.27 -18.37
N TRP A 162 3.04 -0.24 -17.25
CA TRP A 162 4.13 -1.16 -16.97
C TRP A 162 3.66 -2.62 -16.95
N LEU A 163 2.53 -2.92 -16.30
CA LEU A 163 1.96 -4.27 -16.27
C LEU A 163 1.59 -4.76 -17.67
N LYS A 164 0.98 -3.91 -18.50
CA LYS A 164 0.68 -4.25 -19.91
C LYS A 164 1.94 -4.54 -20.71
N ALA A 165 2.96 -3.73 -20.55
CA ALA A 165 4.26 -3.93 -21.21
C ALA A 165 4.94 -5.24 -20.77
N ASN A 166 4.62 -5.74 -19.57
CA ASN A 166 5.08 -7.04 -19.08
C ASN A 166 4.07 -8.17 -19.32
N GLY A 167 3.13 -8.00 -20.25
CA GLY A 167 2.22 -9.06 -20.69
C GLY A 167 1.07 -9.37 -19.75
N VAL A 168 0.82 -8.55 -18.71
CA VAL A 168 -0.29 -8.74 -17.77
C VAL A 168 -1.56 -8.12 -18.34
N MET A 169 -2.62 -8.91 -18.47
CA MET A 169 -3.92 -8.39 -18.89
C MET A 169 -4.60 -7.59 -17.77
N LYS A 170 -5.47 -6.64 -18.12
CA LYS A 170 -6.17 -5.78 -17.14
C LYS A 170 -6.92 -6.57 -16.07
N GLN A 171 -7.58 -7.65 -16.43
CA GLN A 171 -8.31 -8.50 -15.49
C GLN A 171 -7.41 -9.13 -14.42
N ASP A 172 -6.10 -9.26 -14.71
CA ASP A 172 -5.08 -9.88 -13.87
C ASP A 172 -4.20 -8.84 -13.16
N PHE A 173 -4.51 -7.54 -13.29
CA PHE A 173 -3.74 -6.47 -12.64
C PHE A 173 -3.74 -6.61 -11.12
N ASN A 174 -4.88 -7.06 -10.56
CA ASN A 174 -5.07 -7.14 -9.13
C ASN A 174 -4.92 -5.75 -8.48
N SER A 175 -4.41 -5.67 -7.25
CA SER A 175 -4.24 -4.42 -6.51
C SER A 175 -2.77 -4.13 -6.20
N TYR A 176 -2.47 -2.89 -5.87
CA TYR A 176 -1.14 -2.52 -5.35
C TYR A 176 -0.74 -3.34 -4.13
N GLY A 177 -1.69 -3.62 -3.22
CA GLY A 177 -1.43 -4.46 -2.06
C GLY A 177 -0.98 -5.88 -2.40
N ALA A 178 -1.57 -6.49 -3.43
CA ALA A 178 -1.16 -7.80 -3.91
C ALA A 178 0.23 -7.79 -4.57
N ARG A 179 0.64 -6.65 -5.13
CA ARG A 179 1.92 -6.47 -5.83
C ARG A 179 2.98 -5.72 -5.01
N ARG A 180 2.77 -5.58 -3.72
CA ARG A 180 3.71 -4.85 -2.83
C ARG A 180 5.13 -5.41 -2.77
N GLY A 181 5.34 -6.63 -3.23
CA GLY A 181 6.66 -7.25 -3.41
C GLY A 181 7.37 -6.84 -4.70
N ASN A 182 6.74 -6.02 -5.54
CA ASN A 182 7.33 -5.54 -6.78
C ASN A 182 7.48 -4.01 -6.74
N HIS A 183 8.71 -3.53 -6.60
CA HIS A 183 9.01 -2.11 -6.52
C HIS A 183 8.68 -1.34 -7.80
N ASP A 184 8.77 -1.97 -8.97
CA ASP A 184 8.41 -1.36 -10.24
C ASP A 184 6.94 -0.94 -10.29
N VAL A 185 6.06 -1.78 -9.75
CA VAL A 185 4.63 -1.45 -9.66
C VAL A 185 4.39 -0.39 -8.60
N MET A 186 4.97 -0.58 -7.41
CA MET A 186 4.71 0.28 -6.26
C MET A 186 5.22 1.72 -6.45
N MET A 187 6.44 1.91 -6.96
CA MET A 187 6.97 3.25 -7.19
C MET A 187 6.15 4.05 -8.21
N ARG A 188 5.57 3.37 -9.20
CA ARG A 188 4.71 3.98 -10.22
C ARG A 188 3.36 4.46 -9.69
N GLY A 189 2.96 3.99 -8.50
CA GLY A 189 1.76 4.45 -7.80
C GLY A 189 2.04 5.39 -6.62
N THR A 190 3.31 5.65 -6.30
CA THR A 190 3.68 6.55 -5.21
C THR A 190 3.24 7.98 -5.53
N PHE A 191 2.57 8.64 -4.57
CA PHE A 191 1.91 9.94 -4.75
C PHE A 191 0.81 9.96 -5.83
N ALA A 192 0.28 8.82 -6.22
CA ALA A 192 -0.76 8.73 -7.25
C ALA A 192 -2.18 8.47 -6.69
N ASN A 193 -2.40 8.74 -5.40
CA ASN A 193 -3.74 8.66 -4.82
C ASN A 193 -4.69 9.62 -5.55
N VAL A 194 -5.91 9.15 -5.83
CA VAL A 194 -6.91 9.90 -6.60
C VAL A 194 -7.39 11.19 -5.94
N ARG A 195 -7.12 11.39 -4.65
CA ARG A 195 -7.53 12.58 -3.87
C ARG A 195 -6.38 13.51 -3.52
N ILE A 196 -5.13 13.12 -3.82
CA ILE A 196 -3.98 13.98 -3.53
C ILE A 196 -4.02 15.22 -4.41
N LYS A 197 -3.69 16.37 -3.85
CA LYS A 197 -3.63 17.66 -4.56
C LYS A 197 -2.24 18.21 -4.48
N ASN A 198 -1.60 18.37 -5.64
CA ASN A 198 -0.33 19.06 -5.74
C ASN A 198 -0.56 20.55 -5.96
N LEU A 199 -0.17 21.36 -4.98
CA LEU A 199 -0.38 22.80 -5.02
C LEU A 199 0.48 23.53 -6.06
N MET A 200 1.45 22.84 -6.68
CA MET A 200 2.17 23.35 -7.84
C MET A 200 1.25 23.46 -9.08
N ILE A 201 0.18 22.67 -9.14
CA ILE A 201 -0.81 22.80 -10.22
C ILE A 201 -1.75 23.96 -9.89
N PRO A 202 -1.84 24.98 -10.75
CA PRO A 202 -2.76 26.09 -10.54
C PRO A 202 -4.22 25.59 -10.45
N PRO A 203 -5.08 26.27 -9.70
CA PRO A 203 -6.51 25.96 -9.72
C PRO A 203 -7.12 26.32 -11.09
N ASP A 204 -8.20 25.65 -11.43
CA ASP A 204 -9.00 25.98 -12.62
C ASP A 204 -9.73 27.32 -12.45
N ALA A 205 -10.45 27.73 -13.49
CA ALA A 205 -11.22 28.98 -13.49
C ALA A 205 -12.34 29.05 -12.42
N LYS A 206 -12.70 27.91 -11.82
CA LYS A 206 -13.68 27.79 -10.74
C LYS A 206 -13.02 27.71 -9.36
N GLY A 207 -11.68 27.82 -9.29
CA GLY A 207 -10.91 27.69 -8.05
C GLY A 207 -10.68 26.25 -7.60
N SER A 208 -11.09 25.24 -8.35
CA SER A 208 -10.85 23.84 -8.04
C SER A 208 -9.45 23.40 -8.45
N ARG A 209 -8.80 22.61 -7.60
CA ARG A 209 -7.48 22.05 -7.89
C ARG A 209 -7.60 20.64 -8.42
N GLU A 210 -6.76 20.32 -9.37
CA GLU A 210 -6.65 18.98 -9.93
C GLU A 210 -6.24 17.98 -8.84
N GLU A 211 -6.91 16.85 -8.83
CA GLU A 211 -6.65 15.71 -7.96
C GLU A 211 -5.86 14.64 -8.71
N GLY A 212 -5.06 13.84 -7.98
CA GLY A 212 -4.27 12.75 -8.52
C GLY A 212 -2.77 13.03 -8.55
N GLY A 213 -2.01 12.05 -9.01
CA GLY A 213 -0.56 12.02 -8.98
C GLY A 213 0.10 12.83 -10.10
N VAL A 214 -0.21 14.12 -10.20
CA VAL A 214 0.29 15.02 -11.23
C VAL A 214 1.22 16.10 -10.67
N THR A 215 2.14 16.56 -11.50
CA THR A 215 3.07 17.64 -11.16
C THR A 215 3.46 18.47 -12.38
N LEU A 216 4.22 19.54 -12.17
CA LEU A 216 4.87 20.31 -13.20
C LEU A 216 6.37 19.99 -13.25
N TYR A 217 6.83 19.44 -14.35
CA TYR A 217 8.26 19.22 -14.59
C TYR A 217 8.96 20.55 -14.88
N GLN A 218 9.90 20.93 -14.02
CA GLN A 218 10.60 22.20 -14.07
C GLN A 218 11.97 22.10 -14.79
N PRO A 219 12.45 23.13 -15.49
CA PRO A 219 11.89 24.50 -15.59
C PRO A 219 10.79 24.64 -16.66
N ALA A 220 10.57 23.64 -17.50
CA ALA A 220 9.66 23.74 -18.65
C ALA A 220 8.18 23.96 -18.25
N GLY A 221 7.78 23.64 -17.01
CA GLY A 221 6.40 23.73 -16.57
C GLY A 221 5.48 22.68 -17.21
N GLU A 222 6.05 21.62 -17.78
CA GLU A 222 5.30 20.53 -18.41
C GLU A 222 4.48 19.76 -17.37
N ARG A 223 3.15 19.70 -17.56
CA ARG A 223 2.28 18.89 -16.73
C ARG A 223 2.43 17.41 -17.07
N THR A 224 2.79 16.61 -16.07
CA THR A 224 3.02 15.16 -16.23
C THR A 224 2.71 14.42 -14.94
N SER A 225 2.77 13.09 -14.96
CA SER A 225 2.66 12.29 -13.73
C SER A 225 3.89 12.53 -12.83
N ILE A 226 3.70 12.40 -11.51
CA ILE A 226 4.84 12.48 -10.56
C ILE A 226 5.88 11.42 -10.88
N PHE A 227 5.46 10.21 -11.27
CA PHE A 227 6.38 9.16 -11.68
C PHE A 227 7.23 9.56 -12.91
N ASP A 228 6.60 10.05 -13.97
CA ASP A 228 7.31 10.40 -15.20
C ASP A 228 8.26 11.59 -14.97
N ALA A 229 7.83 12.59 -14.18
CA ALA A 229 8.69 13.68 -13.76
C ALA A 229 9.91 13.17 -12.98
N ALA A 230 9.69 12.24 -12.03
CA ALA A 230 10.76 11.63 -11.26
C ALA A 230 11.78 10.93 -12.15
N MET A 231 11.32 10.15 -13.12
CA MET A 231 12.21 9.47 -14.07
C MET A 231 13.02 10.47 -14.90
N LYS A 232 12.40 11.57 -15.37
CA LYS A 232 13.10 12.65 -16.09
C LYS A 232 14.18 13.31 -15.22
N TYR A 233 13.87 13.64 -13.96
CA TYR A 233 14.83 14.24 -13.04
C TYR A 233 15.98 13.30 -12.69
N MET A 234 15.68 12.02 -12.43
CA MET A 234 16.71 11.03 -12.15
C MET A 234 17.65 10.83 -13.34
N ALA A 235 17.11 10.73 -14.57
CA ALA A 235 17.91 10.63 -15.79
C ALA A 235 18.79 11.87 -16.03
N ALA A 236 18.32 13.04 -15.62
CA ALA A 236 19.09 14.28 -15.70
C ALA A 236 20.05 14.49 -14.51
N GLY A 237 20.10 13.58 -13.54
CA GLY A 237 20.93 13.73 -12.33
C GLY A 237 20.49 14.87 -11.41
N VAL A 238 19.24 15.35 -11.52
CA VAL A 238 18.70 16.48 -10.76
C VAL A 238 18.01 15.95 -9.50
N PRO A 239 18.48 16.34 -8.30
CA PRO A 239 17.82 15.95 -7.06
C PRO A 239 16.45 16.61 -6.92
N THR A 240 15.52 15.96 -6.22
CA THR A 240 14.20 16.50 -5.98
C THR A 240 13.85 16.53 -4.49
N VAL A 241 12.92 17.42 -4.13
CA VAL A 241 12.39 17.59 -2.78
C VAL A 241 10.87 17.72 -2.81
N VAL A 242 10.24 17.37 -1.70
CA VAL A 242 8.80 17.55 -1.47
C VAL A 242 8.58 18.53 -0.35
N PHE A 243 7.65 19.46 -0.53
CA PHE A 243 7.16 20.31 0.55
C PHE A 243 5.76 19.85 0.99
N ALA A 244 5.50 19.91 2.29
CA ALA A 244 4.20 19.56 2.85
C ALA A 244 3.84 20.44 4.05
N GLY A 245 2.57 20.38 4.47
CA GLY A 245 2.06 21.09 5.61
C GLY A 245 2.24 20.32 6.92
N GLU A 246 1.24 20.44 7.79
CA GLU A 246 1.20 19.79 9.10
C GLU A 246 0.80 18.32 8.99
N GLU A 247 1.24 17.50 9.95
CA GLU A 247 0.88 16.09 10.11
C GLU A 247 1.22 15.21 8.90
N TYR A 248 2.35 15.48 8.23
CA TYR A 248 2.76 14.71 7.06
C TYR A 248 3.06 13.25 7.42
N GLY A 249 2.44 12.32 6.68
CA GLY A 249 2.61 10.88 6.87
C GLY A 249 1.76 10.26 7.97
N THR A 250 0.73 10.96 8.44
CA THR A 250 -0.23 10.41 9.41
C THR A 250 -0.98 9.19 8.84
N GLY A 251 -1.48 8.32 9.71
CA GLY A 251 -2.23 7.10 9.33
C GLY A 251 -1.47 5.81 9.61
N SER A 252 -1.67 4.79 8.78
CA SER A 252 -1.01 3.48 8.93
C SER A 252 0.49 3.59 8.76
N SER A 253 1.25 2.85 9.57
CA SER A 253 2.72 2.79 9.49
C SER A 253 3.17 1.99 8.26
N ARG A 254 3.12 2.61 7.09
CA ARG A 254 3.53 2.02 5.80
C ARG A 254 4.93 2.47 5.44
N ASP A 255 5.88 1.54 5.45
CA ASP A 255 7.24 1.76 4.98
C ASP A 255 7.30 2.13 3.49
N TRP A 256 6.35 1.62 2.68
CA TRP A 256 6.23 1.98 1.28
C TRP A 256 6.02 3.48 1.02
N ALA A 257 5.45 4.23 1.97
CA ALA A 257 5.36 5.67 1.85
C ALA A 257 6.75 6.34 1.84
N ALA A 258 7.69 5.83 2.62
CA ALA A 258 9.08 6.30 2.60
C ALA A 258 9.92 5.66 1.48
N LYS A 259 9.74 4.36 1.26
CA LYS A 259 10.44 3.59 0.22
C LYS A 259 10.11 4.10 -1.18
N GLY A 260 8.83 4.31 -1.49
CA GLY A 260 8.41 4.90 -2.77
C GLY A 260 8.96 6.29 -2.97
N THR A 261 8.97 7.12 -1.92
CA THR A 261 9.57 8.46 -1.94
C THR A 261 11.06 8.39 -2.32
N GLN A 262 11.82 7.49 -1.70
CA GLN A 262 13.23 7.27 -2.01
C GLN A 262 13.43 6.77 -3.47
N LEU A 263 12.61 5.82 -3.91
CA LEU A 263 12.71 5.24 -5.26
C LEU A 263 12.38 6.26 -6.37
N LEU A 264 11.60 7.28 -6.07
CA LEU A 264 11.37 8.42 -6.97
C LEU A 264 12.51 9.47 -6.96
N GLY A 265 13.63 9.17 -6.29
CA GLY A 265 14.80 10.05 -6.27
C GLY A 265 14.66 11.28 -5.37
N ILE A 266 13.63 11.35 -4.53
CA ILE A 266 13.40 12.45 -3.60
C ILE A 266 14.42 12.37 -2.47
N LYS A 267 15.16 13.47 -2.26
CA LYS A 267 16.26 13.55 -1.28
C LYS A 267 15.82 14.08 0.08
N ALA A 268 14.84 14.97 0.08
CA ALA A 268 14.31 15.52 1.32
C ALA A 268 12.81 15.77 1.23
N VAL A 269 12.16 15.68 2.38
CA VAL A 269 10.78 16.13 2.60
C VAL A 269 10.84 17.24 3.65
N ILE A 270 10.31 18.39 3.30
CA ILE A 270 10.28 19.58 4.14
C ILE A 270 8.80 19.81 4.53
N ALA A 271 8.46 19.60 5.78
CA ALA A 271 7.09 19.69 6.26
C ALA A 271 7.02 20.50 7.56
N LYS A 272 5.88 21.12 7.82
CA LYS A 272 5.65 21.86 9.06
C LYS A 272 5.69 20.92 10.28
N SER A 273 5.16 19.71 10.13
CA SER A 273 5.25 18.65 11.13
C SER A 273 5.09 17.26 10.49
N PHE A 274 5.59 16.23 11.17
CA PHE A 274 5.55 14.85 10.72
C PHE A 274 4.84 13.95 11.73
N GLU A 275 4.17 12.94 11.22
CA GLU A 275 3.89 11.77 12.03
C GLU A 275 5.21 11.05 12.37
N ARG A 276 5.34 10.66 13.63
CA ARG A 276 6.60 10.15 14.21
C ARG A 276 7.16 8.92 13.49
N ILE A 277 6.30 7.95 13.18
CA ILE A 277 6.73 6.69 12.54
C ILE A 277 7.16 6.96 11.11
N HIS A 278 6.40 7.78 10.38
CA HIS A 278 6.74 8.13 9.00
C HIS A 278 8.07 8.90 8.91
N ARG A 279 8.31 9.83 9.83
CA ARG A 279 9.60 10.53 9.94
C ARG A 279 10.75 9.54 10.13
N SER A 280 10.59 8.56 11.02
CA SER A 280 11.59 7.51 11.23
C SER A 280 11.80 6.64 9.99
N ASN A 281 10.73 6.31 9.29
CA ASN A 281 10.80 5.53 8.04
C ASN A 281 11.52 6.31 6.93
N LEU A 282 11.30 7.62 6.80
CA LEU A 282 12.03 8.46 5.84
C LEU A 282 13.55 8.41 6.11
N VAL A 283 13.97 8.58 7.37
CA VAL A 283 15.39 8.46 7.77
C VAL A 283 15.91 7.06 7.42
N GLY A 284 15.18 6.01 7.77
CA GLY A 284 15.55 4.63 7.47
C GLY A 284 15.71 4.34 5.98
N MET A 285 14.97 5.04 5.13
CA MET A 285 15.08 4.93 3.66
C MET A 285 16.07 5.92 3.04
N GLY A 286 16.79 6.72 3.85
CA GLY A 286 17.76 7.70 3.36
C GLY A 286 17.13 8.95 2.75
N VAL A 287 15.90 9.29 3.12
CA VAL A 287 15.23 10.55 2.77
C VAL A 287 15.27 11.47 3.99
N LEU A 288 15.78 12.69 3.80
CA LEU A 288 15.97 13.67 4.89
C LEU A 288 14.61 14.35 5.24
N PRO A 289 14.06 14.17 6.46
CA PRO A 289 12.89 14.89 6.93
C PRO A 289 13.31 16.18 7.66
N LEU A 290 12.87 17.34 7.18
CA LEU A 290 13.17 18.67 7.69
C LEU A 290 11.89 19.43 8.08
#